data_a54f483c16c02bab970b84d8f9a674c6
#
_entry.id   a54f483c16c02bab970b84d8f9a674c6
#
_cell.length_a   1.000
_cell.length_b   1.000
_cell.length_c   1.000
_cell.angle_alpha   90.00
_cell.angle_beta   90.00
_cell.angle_gamma   90.00
#
_symmetry.space_group_name_H-M   'P 1'
#
loop_
_entity.id
_entity.type
_entity.pdbx_description
1 polymer ?
#
loop_
_entity_poly.entity_id
_entity_poly.type
_entity_poly.pdbx_seq_one_letter_code
_entity_poly.pdbx_strand_id
1 'polypeptide(L)'
;MNKPLPIAKGHTACPHDCPSTCALEVDLIDSRTIGRVRGSDANSYTAGVICAKVARYAERVHNPDRLMLPMQRGGAKGEGNWRPIAWNDALDIVADAFVKAEAQYGSEAVWPFYYAGTMGLVQRDGINRLRHAKRYSGEFGSICVNTAWT
;
A
#
# COMPACT_ATOMS: atom_id res chain seq x y z
N MET A 1 -19.46 -25.19 6.05
CA MET A 1 -18.69 -24.69 7.21
C MET A 1 -19.40 -23.46 7.74
N ASN A 2 -19.80 -23.46 9.02
CA ASN A 2 -20.38 -22.26 9.64
C ASN A 2 -19.29 -21.18 9.75
N LYS A 3 -19.53 -20.01 9.14
CA LYS A 3 -18.68 -18.84 9.36
C LYS A 3 -18.80 -18.42 10.83
N PRO A 4 -17.69 -18.10 11.50
CA PRO A 4 -17.74 -17.59 12.87
C PRO A 4 -18.59 -16.32 12.92
N LEU A 5 -19.36 -16.19 13.99
CA LEU A 5 -20.17 -14.99 14.22
C LEU A 5 -19.27 -13.83 14.67
N PRO A 6 -19.52 -12.61 14.20
CA PRO A 6 -18.75 -11.44 14.63
C PRO A 6 -19.04 -11.13 16.11
N ILE A 7 -18.01 -10.77 16.85
CA ILE A 7 -18.11 -10.31 18.24
C ILE A 7 -18.47 -8.83 18.36
N ALA A 8 -18.17 -8.04 17.30
CA ALA A 8 -18.44 -6.61 17.25
C ALA A 8 -18.44 -6.12 15.79
N LYS A 9 -18.83 -4.86 15.60
CA LYS A 9 -18.65 -4.12 14.36
C LYS A 9 -17.63 -3.00 14.56
N GLY A 10 -16.71 -2.86 13.61
CA GLY A 10 -15.80 -1.72 13.51
C GLY A 10 -16.26 -0.75 12.44
N HIS A 11 -15.95 0.53 12.61
CA HIS A 11 -16.19 1.58 11.62
C HIS A 11 -14.85 2.09 11.09
N THR A 12 -14.77 2.29 9.77
CA THR A 12 -13.57 2.78 9.10
C THR A 12 -13.93 3.46 7.77
N ALA A 13 -12.93 3.95 7.06
CA ALA A 13 -13.09 4.50 5.72
C ALA A 13 -12.36 3.64 4.69
N CYS A 14 -12.80 3.72 3.45
CA CYS A 14 -12.14 3.07 2.33
C CYS A 14 -10.73 3.66 2.12
N PRO A 15 -9.67 2.82 2.00
CA PRO A 15 -8.30 3.28 1.84
C PRO A 15 -7.93 3.65 0.40
N HIS A 16 -8.84 3.52 -0.56
CA HIS A 16 -8.57 3.90 -1.94
C HIS A 16 -8.60 5.42 -2.13
N ASP A 17 -7.84 5.89 -3.09
CA ASP A 17 -7.80 7.27 -3.58
C ASP A 17 -8.99 7.65 -4.48
N CYS A 18 -10.08 6.94 -4.34
CA CYS A 18 -11.32 7.17 -5.07
C CYS A 18 -12.09 8.35 -4.45
N PRO A 19 -12.68 9.26 -5.25
CA PRO A 19 -13.45 10.41 -4.76
C PRO A 19 -14.71 10.04 -3.97
N SER A 20 -15.17 8.78 -4.05
CA SER A 20 -16.34 8.31 -3.28
C SER A 20 -16.09 8.25 -1.78
N THR A 21 -14.84 8.12 -1.32
CA THR A 21 -14.45 8.13 0.11
C THR A 21 -15.41 7.35 1.03
N CYS A 22 -15.79 6.13 0.62
CA CYS A 22 -16.83 5.35 1.28
C CYS A 22 -16.55 5.09 2.76
N ALA A 23 -17.54 5.35 3.60
CA ALA A 23 -17.54 4.88 4.98
C ALA A 23 -17.87 3.39 5.04
N LEU A 24 -17.18 2.65 5.89
CA LEU A 24 -17.26 1.20 5.96
C LEU A 24 -17.66 0.72 7.35
N GLU A 25 -18.42 -0.37 7.37
CA GLU A 25 -18.60 -1.24 8.53
C GLU A 25 -17.88 -2.57 8.30
N VAL A 26 -17.20 -3.04 9.33
CA VAL A 26 -16.40 -4.27 9.27
C VAL A 26 -16.81 -5.20 10.42
N ASP A 27 -17.13 -6.45 10.10
CA ASP A 27 -17.35 -7.46 11.13
C ASP A 27 -16.00 -7.80 11.78
N LEU A 28 -15.92 -7.68 13.10
CA LEU A 28 -14.78 -8.13 13.89
C LEU A 28 -15.07 -9.54 14.40
N ILE A 29 -14.28 -10.51 13.96
CA ILE A 29 -14.41 -11.90 14.38
C ILE A 29 -13.66 -12.12 15.71
N ASP A 30 -12.51 -11.50 15.82
CA ASP A 30 -11.69 -11.41 17.03
C ASP A 30 -10.82 -10.15 16.98
N SER A 31 -9.85 -10.01 17.89
CA SER A 31 -8.94 -8.85 17.97
C SER A 31 -8.00 -8.69 16.77
N ARG A 32 -7.90 -9.69 15.90
CA ARG A 32 -6.96 -9.72 14.75
C ARG A 32 -7.61 -10.09 13.43
N THR A 33 -8.85 -10.58 13.46
CA THR A 33 -9.54 -11.12 12.29
C THR A 33 -10.76 -10.29 11.93
N ILE A 34 -10.74 -9.73 10.74
CA ILE A 34 -11.90 -9.07 10.15
C ILE A 34 -12.73 -10.06 9.32
N GLY A 35 -14.02 -9.90 9.38
CA GLY A 35 -14.98 -10.65 8.56
C GLY A 35 -15.47 -9.84 7.36
N ARG A 36 -16.78 -9.79 7.20
CA ARG A 36 -17.40 -9.07 6.08
C ARG A 36 -17.18 -7.57 6.18
N VAL A 37 -16.87 -6.94 5.05
CA VAL A 37 -16.82 -5.49 4.87
C VAL A 37 -18.08 -5.05 4.13
N ARG A 38 -18.72 -3.98 4.62
CA ARG A 38 -19.92 -3.36 4.04
C ARG A 38 -19.76 -1.85 3.98
N GLY A 39 -20.60 -1.18 3.20
CA GLY A 39 -20.79 0.26 3.34
C GLY A 39 -21.53 0.58 4.63
N SER A 40 -21.25 1.72 5.21
CA SER A 40 -21.93 2.21 6.41
C SER A 40 -23.16 3.05 6.01
N ASP A 41 -24.32 2.63 6.47
CA ASP A 41 -25.58 3.37 6.27
C ASP A 41 -25.62 4.69 7.09
N ALA A 42 -24.76 4.81 8.10
CA ALA A 42 -24.63 6.02 8.90
C ALA A 42 -24.03 7.20 8.10
N ASN A 43 -23.37 6.94 6.97
CA ASN A 43 -22.87 7.96 6.07
C ASN A 43 -23.89 8.25 4.96
N SER A 44 -24.50 9.42 5.00
CA SER A 44 -25.55 9.82 4.05
C SER A 44 -25.03 10.03 2.61
N TYR A 45 -23.73 10.30 2.44
CA TYR A 45 -23.13 10.51 1.12
C TYR A 45 -23.04 9.23 0.30
N THR A 46 -22.56 8.15 0.89
CA THR A 46 -22.42 6.86 0.21
C THR A 46 -23.54 5.88 0.55
N ALA A 47 -24.35 6.16 1.58
CA ALA A 47 -25.58 5.47 1.94
C ALA A 47 -25.46 3.92 1.85
N GLY A 48 -24.44 3.36 2.49
CA GLY A 48 -24.20 1.92 2.52
C GLY A 48 -23.63 1.32 1.22
N VAL A 49 -23.42 2.09 0.16
CA VAL A 49 -22.87 1.60 -1.11
C VAL A 49 -21.37 1.47 -1.04
N ILE A 50 -20.83 0.33 -1.49
CA ILE A 50 -19.40 0.10 -1.71
C ILE A 50 -19.17 -0.69 -3.02
N CYS A 51 -17.99 -0.57 -3.58
CA CYS A 51 -17.61 -1.34 -4.76
C CYS A 51 -17.18 -2.78 -4.41
N ALA A 52 -17.23 -3.67 -5.39
CA ALA A 52 -16.85 -5.07 -5.24
C ALA A 52 -15.41 -5.29 -4.77
N LYS A 53 -14.48 -4.37 -5.10
CA LYS A 53 -13.07 -4.46 -4.67
C LYS A 53 -12.97 -4.39 -3.14
N VAL A 54 -13.59 -3.40 -2.54
CA VAL A 54 -13.52 -3.15 -1.10
C VAL A 54 -14.33 -4.19 -0.31
N ALA A 55 -15.46 -4.64 -0.83
CA ALA A 55 -16.27 -5.70 -0.22
C ALA A 55 -15.48 -7.00 0.03
N ARG A 56 -14.42 -7.24 -0.72
CA ARG A 56 -13.55 -8.42 -0.61
C ARG A 56 -12.25 -8.20 0.15
N TYR A 57 -12.10 -7.09 0.85
CA TYR A 57 -10.84 -6.79 1.55
C TYR A 57 -10.47 -7.76 2.65
N ALA A 58 -11.44 -8.38 3.32
CA ALA A 58 -11.15 -9.42 4.29
C ALA A 58 -10.39 -10.61 3.66
N GLU A 59 -10.77 -11.01 2.43
CA GLU A 59 -10.07 -12.06 1.70
C GLU A 59 -8.61 -11.70 1.39
N ARG A 60 -8.36 -10.43 1.05
CA ARG A 60 -7.01 -9.93 0.81
C ARG A 60 -6.19 -9.84 2.09
N VAL A 61 -6.78 -9.33 3.17
CA VAL A 61 -6.09 -9.13 4.45
C VAL A 61 -5.67 -10.48 5.05
N HIS A 62 -6.56 -11.48 4.96
CA HIS A 62 -6.35 -12.81 5.53
C HIS A 62 -5.94 -13.87 4.50
N ASN A 63 -5.46 -13.45 3.32
CA ASN A 63 -4.96 -14.40 2.33
C ASN A 63 -3.73 -15.13 2.88
N PRO A 64 -3.69 -16.48 2.88
CA PRO A 64 -2.56 -17.24 3.36
C PRO A 64 -1.28 -17.00 2.57
N ASP A 65 -1.39 -16.61 1.29
CA ASP A 65 -0.25 -16.30 0.43
C ASP A 65 0.21 -14.84 0.54
N ARG A 66 -0.37 -14.07 1.47
CA ARG A 66 0.04 -12.69 1.67
C ARG A 66 1.48 -12.62 2.17
N LEU A 67 2.29 -11.80 1.51
CA LEU A 67 3.67 -11.54 1.93
C LEU A 67 3.66 -10.75 3.25
N MET A 68 4.19 -11.37 4.30
CA MET A 68 4.27 -10.80 5.65
C MET A 68 5.68 -10.32 6.00
N LEU A 69 6.67 -10.66 5.21
CA LEU A 69 8.06 -10.28 5.37
C LEU A 69 8.60 -9.74 4.03
N PRO A 70 9.65 -8.92 4.07
CA PRO A 70 10.38 -8.57 2.85
C PRO A 70 10.91 -9.81 2.16
N MET A 71 10.93 -9.80 0.83
CA MET A 71 11.40 -10.91 0.02
C MET A 71 12.62 -10.48 -0.78
N GLN A 72 13.71 -11.21 -0.65
CA GLN A 72 14.90 -11.04 -1.47
C GLN A 72 14.92 -12.07 -2.60
N ARG A 73 15.26 -11.65 -3.80
CA ARG A 73 15.45 -12.57 -4.93
C ARG A 73 16.66 -13.46 -4.66
N GLY A 74 16.47 -14.78 -4.77
CA GLY A 74 17.50 -15.81 -4.55
C GLY A 74 18.15 -16.36 -5.80
N GLY A 75 17.63 -16.02 -6.98
CA GLY A 75 18.10 -16.53 -8.29
C GLY A 75 18.16 -15.46 -9.36
N ALA A 76 18.25 -15.85 -10.63
CA ALA A 76 18.26 -14.94 -11.76
C ALA A 76 16.91 -14.21 -11.91
N LYS A 77 16.93 -13.07 -12.61
CA LYS A 77 15.72 -12.31 -12.88
C LYS A 77 14.76 -13.15 -13.73
N GLY A 78 13.53 -13.29 -13.27
CA GLY A 78 12.48 -14.07 -13.94
C GLY A 78 12.29 -15.49 -13.43
N GLU A 79 13.21 -16.05 -12.65
CA GLU A 79 13.08 -17.42 -12.10
C GLU A 79 12.00 -17.55 -11.01
N GLY A 80 11.53 -16.45 -10.43
CA GLY A 80 10.53 -16.50 -9.37
C GLY A 80 11.05 -17.04 -8.02
N ASN A 81 12.34 -17.21 -7.87
CA ASN A 81 12.96 -17.70 -6.64
C ASN A 81 13.11 -16.55 -5.63
N TRP A 82 12.34 -16.62 -4.55
CA TRP A 82 12.30 -15.60 -3.51
C TRP A 82 12.51 -16.23 -2.13
N ARG A 83 13.28 -15.55 -1.28
CA ARG A 83 13.46 -15.93 0.12
C ARG A 83 13.04 -14.80 1.06
N PRO A 84 12.37 -15.09 2.17
CA PRO A 84 12.08 -14.09 3.19
C PRO A 84 13.37 -13.63 3.87
N ILE A 85 13.44 -12.34 4.21
CA ILE A 85 14.51 -11.74 4.99
C ILE A 85 13.95 -10.86 6.10
N ALA A 86 14.76 -10.54 7.10
CA ALA A 86 14.37 -9.61 8.14
C ALA A 86 14.24 -8.18 7.59
N TRP A 87 13.45 -7.33 8.24
CA TRP A 87 13.26 -5.94 7.85
C TRP A 87 14.56 -5.14 7.87
N ASN A 88 15.40 -5.34 8.89
CA ASN A 88 16.68 -4.65 8.98
C ASN A 88 17.60 -5.00 7.80
N ASP A 89 17.69 -6.28 7.46
CA ASP A 89 18.47 -6.72 6.30
C ASP A 89 17.96 -6.10 4.99
N ALA A 90 16.63 -6.01 4.84
CA ALA A 90 16.03 -5.38 3.66
C ALA A 90 16.35 -3.88 3.58
N LEU A 91 16.28 -3.17 4.70
CA LEU A 91 16.62 -1.75 4.78
C LEU A 91 18.10 -1.49 4.50
N ASP A 92 18.99 -2.32 5.05
CA ASP A 92 20.43 -2.22 4.81
C ASP A 92 20.76 -2.44 3.32
N ILE A 93 20.18 -3.46 2.69
CA ILE A 93 20.36 -3.73 1.26
C ILE A 93 19.94 -2.51 0.40
N VAL A 94 18.81 -1.89 0.74
CA VAL A 94 18.32 -0.72 -0.01
C VAL A 94 19.21 0.50 0.24
N ALA A 95 19.59 0.76 1.50
CA ALA A 95 20.46 1.86 1.86
C ALA A 95 21.83 1.76 1.19
N ASP A 96 22.43 0.57 1.21
CA ASP A 96 23.70 0.29 0.54
C ASP A 96 23.62 0.52 -0.98
N ALA A 97 22.52 0.11 -1.59
CA ALA A 97 22.33 0.34 -3.03
C ALA A 97 22.25 1.83 -3.37
N PHE A 98 21.58 2.63 -2.53
CA PHE A 98 21.51 4.08 -2.71
C PHE A 98 22.89 4.74 -2.51
N VAL A 99 23.62 4.38 -1.45
CA VAL A 99 24.97 4.90 -1.18
C VAL A 99 25.93 4.57 -2.34
N LYS A 100 25.87 3.35 -2.87
CA LYS A 100 26.68 2.95 -4.03
C LYS A 100 26.32 3.75 -5.29
N ALA A 101 25.03 3.94 -5.56
CA ALA A 101 24.58 4.72 -6.70
C ALA A 101 25.01 6.19 -6.57
N GLU A 102 24.85 6.80 -5.39
CA GLU A 102 25.32 8.16 -5.11
C GLU A 102 26.84 8.31 -5.33
N ALA A 103 27.62 7.37 -4.82
CA ALA A 103 29.08 7.41 -4.93
C ALA A 103 29.56 7.26 -6.38
N GLN A 104 28.88 6.46 -7.19
CA GLN A 104 29.27 6.16 -8.56
C GLN A 104 28.76 7.18 -9.58
N TYR A 105 27.53 7.70 -9.38
CA TYR A 105 26.83 8.47 -10.41
C TYR A 105 26.29 9.82 -9.91
N GLY A 106 26.45 10.14 -8.62
CA GLY A 106 25.87 11.31 -7.97
C GLY A 106 24.45 11.05 -7.43
N SER A 107 24.02 11.94 -6.55
CA SER A 107 22.71 11.82 -5.87
C SER A 107 21.52 11.75 -6.84
N GLU A 108 21.62 12.46 -7.94
CA GLU A 108 20.56 12.52 -8.96
C GLU A 108 20.33 11.17 -9.68
N ALA A 109 21.25 10.21 -9.56
CA ALA A 109 21.09 8.86 -10.09
C ALA A 109 20.04 8.04 -9.31
N VAL A 110 19.69 8.47 -8.10
CA VAL A 110 18.63 7.84 -7.31
C VAL A 110 17.31 8.55 -7.58
N TRP A 111 16.35 7.80 -8.08
CA TRP A 111 15.00 8.28 -8.38
C TRP A 111 13.96 7.52 -7.56
N PRO A 112 13.55 8.05 -6.39
CA PRO A 112 12.49 7.45 -5.59
C PRO A 112 11.14 7.61 -6.29
N PHE A 113 10.70 6.55 -6.96
CA PHE A 113 9.41 6.52 -7.63
C PHE A 113 8.30 6.21 -6.63
N TYR A 114 7.23 6.99 -6.66
CA TYR A 114 6.00 6.72 -5.94
C TYR A 114 4.78 7.04 -6.80
N TYR A 115 3.68 6.42 -6.48
CA TYR A 115 2.44 6.70 -7.20
C TYR A 115 1.21 6.55 -6.29
N ALA A 116 0.03 6.83 -6.89
CA ALA A 116 -1.26 6.71 -6.23
C ALA A 116 -1.48 5.33 -5.58
N GLY A 117 -2.21 5.34 -4.51
CA GLY A 117 -2.54 4.18 -3.71
C GLY A 117 -3.21 4.69 -2.45
N THR A 118 -2.74 4.32 -1.28
CA THR A 118 -3.20 4.94 -0.04
C THR A 118 -2.65 6.37 0.04
N MET A 119 -3.47 7.36 -0.23
CA MET A 119 -3.09 8.76 -0.46
C MET A 119 -2.98 9.60 0.82
N GLY A 120 -2.79 8.99 1.97
CA GLY A 120 -2.48 9.71 3.20
C GLY A 120 -1.17 10.51 3.10
N LEU A 121 -1.06 11.64 3.77
CA LEU A 121 0.11 12.51 3.70
C LEU A 121 1.42 11.77 4.01
N VAL A 122 1.41 10.88 4.99
CA VAL A 122 2.59 10.09 5.36
C VAL A 122 2.95 9.09 4.26
N GLN A 123 1.97 8.38 3.71
CA GLN A 123 2.21 7.36 2.70
C GLN A 123 2.65 7.96 1.37
N ARG A 124 2.03 9.06 0.96
CA ARG A 124 2.35 9.71 -0.31
C ARG A 124 3.62 10.53 -0.24
N ASP A 125 3.77 11.35 0.79
CA ASP A 125 4.84 12.34 0.85
C ASP A 125 6.03 11.91 1.71
N GLY A 126 5.96 10.78 2.40
CA GLY A 126 7.04 10.28 3.27
C GLY A 126 8.37 10.11 2.54
N ILE A 127 8.34 9.63 1.30
CA ILE A 127 9.54 9.46 0.46
C ILE A 127 10.21 10.80 0.09
N ASN A 128 9.45 11.89 0.03
CA ASN A 128 9.99 13.21 -0.31
C ASN A 128 10.97 13.74 0.72
N ARG A 129 10.82 13.37 1.99
CA ARG A 129 11.79 13.73 3.03
C ARG A 129 13.19 13.20 2.71
N LEU A 130 13.26 11.93 2.32
CA LEU A 130 14.52 11.30 1.87
C LEU A 130 15.05 11.99 0.62
N ARG A 131 14.20 12.19 -0.39
CA ARG A 131 14.55 12.84 -1.65
C ARG A 131 15.15 14.22 -1.44
N HIS A 132 14.54 15.05 -0.60
CA HIS A 132 15.05 16.39 -0.31
C HIS A 132 16.34 16.37 0.50
N ALA A 133 16.43 15.53 1.53
CA ALA A 133 17.64 15.43 2.37
C ALA A 133 18.86 14.95 1.58
N LYS A 134 18.65 14.07 0.63
CA LYS A 134 19.71 13.44 -0.17
C LYS A 134 19.90 14.10 -1.55
N ARG A 135 19.07 15.06 -1.93
CA ARG A 135 19.06 15.70 -3.26
C ARG A 135 18.88 14.69 -4.40
N TYR A 136 18.02 13.71 -4.19
CA TYR A 136 17.64 12.73 -5.21
C TYR A 136 16.76 13.35 -6.27
N SER A 137 16.72 12.73 -7.46
CA SER A 137 15.89 13.18 -8.58
C SER A 137 14.42 13.28 -8.20
N GLY A 138 13.77 14.30 -8.74
CA GLY A 138 12.33 14.46 -8.63
C GLY A 138 11.58 13.73 -9.73
N GLU A 139 10.28 13.61 -9.55
CA GLU A 139 9.37 13.09 -10.57
C GLU A 139 8.59 14.24 -11.20
N PHE A 140 8.50 14.24 -12.51
CA PHE A 140 7.50 15.03 -13.23
C PHE A 140 6.26 14.15 -13.40
N GLY A 141 5.32 14.29 -12.45
CA GLY A 141 4.13 13.47 -12.40
C GLY A 141 3.18 13.73 -13.56
N SER A 142 3.15 12.82 -14.52
CA SER A 142 2.31 12.91 -15.71
C SER A 142 1.25 11.81 -15.79
N ILE A 143 0.83 11.26 -14.69
CA ILE A 143 0.09 10.02 -14.66
C ILE A 143 -1.41 10.31 -14.76
N CYS A 144 -2.17 9.56 -15.47
CA CYS A 144 -3.62 9.51 -15.61
C CYS A 144 -4.29 10.70 -16.35
N VAL A 145 -3.82 11.92 -16.26
CA VAL A 145 -4.56 13.09 -16.76
C VAL A 145 -3.82 13.94 -17.79
N ASN A 146 -2.58 13.61 -18.12
CA ASN A 146 -1.78 14.43 -19.03
C ASN A 146 -2.42 14.61 -20.41
N THR A 147 -3.07 13.56 -20.91
CA THR A 147 -3.79 13.62 -22.18
C THR A 147 -5.11 14.39 -22.12
N ALA A 148 -5.60 14.71 -20.92
CA ALA A 148 -6.81 15.51 -20.74
C ALA A 148 -6.50 17.01 -20.58
N TRP A 149 -5.23 17.40 -20.47
CA TRP A 149 -4.78 18.79 -20.31
C TRP A 149 -4.19 19.38 -21.59
N THR A 150 -4.17 18.63 -22.67
CA THR A 150 -3.87 19.03 -24.02
C THR A 150 -5.18 19.20 -24.80
#